data_7bc6525dde3500f0f51b4c9093f2212a
#
_entry.id   7bc6525dde3500f0f51b4c9093f2212a
#
_cell.length_a   1.000
_cell.length_b   1.000
_cell.length_c   1.000
_cell.angle_alpha   90.00
_cell.angle_beta   90.00
_cell.angle_gamma   90.00
#
_symmetry.space_group_name_H-M   'P 1'
#
loop_
_entity.id
_entity.type
_entity.pdbx_description
1 polymer ?
#
loop_
_entity_poly.entity_id
_entity_poly.type
_entity_poly.pdbx_seq_one_letter_code
_entity_poly.pdbx_strand_id
1 'polypeptide(L)'
;MKKLEVILFLIVSIYACKDVVNEIPDTPFSTTPYVFTYDKALLPPPRIPADNPITAEGVFLGRMLFYDPILSADSSQSCGSCHNQSKGFTDNGKEFSMGITGAIGKRNSMPIFNLMWHLDGFFWDGRSDVLRHQAIMPITDPTEMNETVGNVLAKLNNSPLYKAHFKKAFNAQEPSEELLGKALEQFMMSIV
;
A
#
# COMPACT_ATOMS: atom_id res chain seq x y z
N MET A 1 21.73 -6.79 52.21
CA MET A 1 21.71 -7.77 51.10
C MET A 1 20.46 -7.63 50.21
N LYS A 2 19.23 -7.62 50.73
CA LYS A 2 18.00 -7.53 49.89
C LYS A 2 17.89 -6.29 49.00
N LYS A 3 18.42 -5.13 49.43
CA LYS A 3 18.38 -3.90 48.59
C LYS A 3 19.33 -3.93 47.38
N LEU A 4 20.44 -4.66 47.49
CA LEU A 4 21.42 -4.77 46.42
C LEU A 4 20.93 -5.71 45.31
N GLU A 5 20.21 -6.78 45.65
CA GLU A 5 19.61 -7.71 44.70
C GLU A 5 18.48 -7.05 43.87
N VAL A 6 17.66 -6.19 44.52
CA VAL A 6 16.58 -5.45 43.82
C VAL A 6 17.16 -4.44 42.81
N ILE A 7 18.25 -3.76 43.15
CA ILE A 7 18.91 -2.82 42.25
C ILE A 7 19.55 -3.55 41.07
N LEU A 8 20.15 -4.72 41.28
CA LEU A 8 20.74 -5.53 40.23
C LEU A 8 19.66 -6.04 39.25
N PHE A 9 18.49 -6.45 39.78
CA PHE A 9 17.35 -6.90 38.94
C PHE A 9 16.77 -5.76 38.10
N LEU A 10 16.68 -4.54 38.64
CA LEU A 10 16.24 -3.35 37.90
C LEU A 10 17.21 -2.94 36.79
N ILE A 11 18.54 -3.06 37.06
CA ILE A 11 19.56 -2.74 36.05
C ILE A 11 19.54 -3.75 34.90
N VAL A 12 19.38 -5.04 35.18
CA VAL A 12 19.26 -6.09 34.15
C VAL A 12 18.01 -5.89 33.31
N SER A 13 16.88 -5.46 33.91
CA SER A 13 15.65 -5.18 33.17
C SER A 13 15.76 -3.97 32.22
N ILE A 14 16.60 -2.99 32.55
CA ILE A 14 16.83 -1.82 31.70
C ILE A 14 17.75 -2.17 30.51
N TYR A 15 18.68 -3.10 30.67
CA TYR A 15 19.56 -3.55 29.59
C TYR A 15 18.85 -4.51 28.64
N ALA A 16 17.87 -5.29 29.09
CA ALA A 16 17.11 -6.23 28.24
C ALA A 16 16.19 -5.52 27.19
N CYS A 17 15.92 -4.23 27.36
CA CYS A 17 15.10 -3.46 26.40
C CYS A 17 15.91 -2.69 25.35
N LYS A 18 17.26 -2.81 25.31
CA LYS A 18 18.08 -1.94 24.45
C LYS A 18 18.45 -2.52 23.09
N ASP A 19 18.25 -3.78 22.82
CA ASP A 19 18.78 -4.43 21.63
C ASP A 19 17.75 -5.25 20.82
N VAL A 20 16.52 -4.77 20.71
CA VAL A 20 15.74 -5.11 19.53
C VAL A 20 15.99 -3.99 18.50
N VAL A 21 17.23 -3.87 18.07
CA VAL A 21 17.48 -3.37 16.71
C VAL A 21 16.80 -4.41 15.84
N ASN A 22 15.61 -4.08 15.31
CA ASN A 22 15.01 -4.81 14.20
C ASN A 22 15.99 -4.69 13.02
N GLU A 23 17.05 -5.49 13.02
CA GLU A 23 17.76 -5.78 11.79
C GLU A 23 16.72 -6.41 10.88
N ILE A 24 16.18 -5.60 9.97
CA ILE A 24 15.33 -6.12 8.91
C ILE A 24 16.21 -7.10 8.16
N PRO A 25 15.89 -8.42 8.17
CA PRO A 25 16.72 -9.41 7.53
C PRO A 25 17.01 -8.97 6.09
N ASP A 26 18.24 -9.12 5.62
CA ASP A 26 18.55 -8.89 4.21
C ASP A 26 17.68 -9.86 3.39
N THR A 27 16.53 -9.35 2.98
CA THR A 27 15.53 -10.13 2.26
C THR A 27 15.90 -10.11 0.79
N PRO A 28 16.33 -11.25 0.22
CA PRO A 28 16.71 -11.30 -1.18
C PRO A 28 15.51 -10.96 -2.07
N PHE A 29 15.82 -10.42 -3.24
CA PHE A 29 14.83 -10.24 -4.31
C PHE A 29 14.14 -11.57 -4.64
N SER A 30 12.84 -11.52 -4.82
CA SER A 30 12.03 -12.69 -5.15
C SER A 30 10.94 -12.31 -6.16
N THR A 31 10.67 -13.24 -7.08
CA THR A 31 9.62 -13.13 -8.09
C THR A 31 8.64 -14.30 -7.97
N THR A 32 8.26 -14.67 -6.76
CA THR A 32 7.29 -15.74 -6.53
C THR A 32 5.96 -15.37 -7.20
N PRO A 33 5.48 -16.13 -8.21
CA PRO A 33 4.21 -15.82 -8.84
C PRO A 33 3.08 -15.81 -7.83
N TYR A 34 2.26 -14.77 -7.87
CA TYR A 34 1.06 -14.72 -7.03
C TYR A 34 -0.02 -15.62 -7.60
N VAL A 35 -0.55 -16.52 -6.77
CA VAL A 35 -1.62 -17.42 -7.16
C VAL A 35 -2.95 -16.85 -6.67
N PHE A 36 -3.84 -16.55 -7.58
CA PHE A 36 -5.22 -16.15 -7.28
C PHE A 36 -6.19 -17.10 -7.99
N THR A 37 -7.36 -17.28 -7.41
CA THR A 37 -8.42 -18.13 -7.95
C THR A 37 -9.55 -17.26 -8.48
N TYR A 38 -10.04 -17.55 -9.65
CA TYR A 38 -11.24 -16.96 -10.22
C TYR A 38 -12.04 -18.00 -11.00
N ASP A 39 -13.33 -17.78 -11.16
CA ASP A 39 -14.17 -18.69 -11.92
C ASP A 39 -13.93 -18.50 -13.42
N LYS A 40 -13.23 -19.46 -14.03
CA LYS A 40 -12.90 -19.46 -15.46
C LYS A 40 -14.12 -19.67 -16.37
N ALA A 41 -15.25 -20.11 -15.80
CA ALA A 41 -16.49 -20.21 -16.57
C ALA A 41 -17.19 -18.85 -16.71
N LEU A 42 -16.92 -17.91 -15.78
CA LEU A 42 -17.54 -16.59 -15.75
C LEU A 42 -16.61 -15.49 -16.28
N LEU A 43 -15.30 -15.63 -16.09
CA LEU A 43 -14.33 -14.59 -16.41
C LEU A 43 -13.30 -15.09 -17.43
N PRO A 44 -12.96 -14.30 -18.46
CA PRO A 44 -11.88 -14.62 -19.38
C PRO A 44 -10.51 -14.58 -18.67
N PRO A 45 -9.43 -15.00 -19.35
CA PRO A 45 -8.09 -14.82 -18.82
C PRO A 45 -7.83 -13.35 -18.41
N PRO A 46 -7.23 -13.10 -17.22
CA PRO A 46 -6.99 -11.75 -16.72
C PRO A 46 -5.96 -11.02 -17.59
N ARG A 47 -6.10 -9.70 -17.67
CA ARG A 47 -5.12 -8.83 -18.34
C ARG A 47 -4.09 -8.34 -17.32
N ILE A 48 -2.93 -8.96 -17.32
CA ILE A 48 -1.81 -8.59 -16.46
C ILE A 48 -0.80 -7.82 -17.31
N PRO A 49 -0.37 -6.61 -16.90
CA PRO A 49 0.67 -5.86 -17.61
C PRO A 49 1.96 -6.67 -17.73
N ALA A 50 2.51 -6.76 -18.95
CA ALA A 50 3.73 -7.55 -19.19
C ALA A 50 4.95 -7.00 -18.43
N ASP A 51 4.97 -5.70 -18.16
CA ASP A 51 6.03 -5.00 -17.42
C ASP A 51 5.81 -4.97 -15.90
N ASN A 52 4.69 -5.57 -15.42
CA ASN A 52 4.37 -5.68 -13.99
C ASN A 52 3.66 -7.00 -13.68
N PRO A 53 4.34 -8.15 -13.82
CA PRO A 53 3.78 -9.44 -13.46
C PRO A 53 3.43 -9.48 -11.97
N ILE A 54 2.31 -10.12 -11.62
CA ILE A 54 1.84 -10.17 -10.24
C ILE A 54 2.68 -11.18 -9.45
N THR A 55 3.38 -10.69 -8.42
CA THR A 55 4.22 -11.50 -7.52
C THR A 55 3.69 -11.44 -6.09
N ALA A 56 3.97 -12.46 -5.29
CA ALA A 56 3.58 -12.49 -3.89
C ALA A 56 4.19 -11.30 -3.10
N GLU A 57 5.43 -10.95 -3.41
CA GLU A 57 6.16 -9.86 -2.78
C GLU A 57 5.60 -8.49 -3.19
N GLY A 58 5.26 -8.31 -4.47
CA GLY A 58 4.65 -7.08 -4.97
C GLY A 58 3.23 -6.86 -4.42
N VAL A 59 2.42 -7.92 -4.38
CA VAL A 59 1.08 -7.89 -3.76
C VAL A 59 1.19 -7.56 -2.26
N PHE A 60 2.14 -8.18 -1.55
CA PHE A 60 2.35 -7.90 -0.13
C PHE A 60 2.74 -6.43 0.11
N LEU A 61 3.71 -5.91 -0.64
CA LEU A 61 4.12 -4.50 -0.56
C LEU A 61 2.96 -3.56 -0.91
N GLY A 62 2.25 -3.85 -2.00
CA GLY A 62 1.09 -3.05 -2.41
C GLY A 62 -0.02 -3.03 -1.35
N ARG A 63 -0.25 -4.18 -0.69
CA ARG A 63 -1.20 -4.26 0.43
C ARG A 63 -0.74 -3.41 1.63
N MET A 64 0.54 -3.46 1.99
CA MET A 64 1.07 -2.60 3.05
C MET A 64 0.82 -1.14 2.73
N LEU A 65 1.20 -0.68 1.53
CA LEU A 65 1.04 0.69 1.08
C LEU A 65 -0.44 1.12 1.04
N PHE A 66 -1.34 0.24 0.61
CA PHE A 66 -2.77 0.52 0.51
C PHE A 66 -3.44 0.80 1.87
N TYR A 67 -2.98 0.13 2.92
CA TYR A 67 -3.54 0.28 4.27
C TYR A 67 -2.73 1.20 5.18
N ASP A 68 -1.53 1.63 4.77
CA ASP A 68 -0.69 2.52 5.57
C ASP A 68 -1.05 3.99 5.32
N PRO A 69 -1.39 4.77 6.36
CA PRO A 69 -1.66 6.19 6.21
C PRO A 69 -0.42 7.05 5.89
N ILE A 70 0.78 6.47 5.86
CA ILE A 70 2.03 7.16 5.51
C ILE A 70 1.95 7.90 4.16
N LEU A 71 1.06 7.46 3.26
CA LEU A 71 0.86 8.04 1.94
C LEU A 71 0.08 9.35 1.94
N SER A 72 -0.58 9.74 3.06
CA SER A 72 -1.25 11.03 3.18
C SER A 72 -0.36 12.08 3.85
N ALA A 73 -0.66 13.38 3.66
CA ALA A 73 0.19 14.47 4.11
C ALA A 73 0.39 14.46 5.63
N ASP A 74 -0.67 14.19 6.38
CA ASP A 74 -0.67 14.16 7.85
C ASP A 74 -0.61 12.74 8.43
N SER A 75 -0.48 11.72 7.57
CA SER A 75 -0.48 10.30 7.95
C SER A 75 -1.73 9.86 8.71
N SER A 76 -2.89 10.43 8.38
CA SER A 76 -4.18 10.08 9.01
C SER A 76 -5.08 9.22 8.13
N GLN A 77 -4.88 9.19 6.81
CA GLN A 77 -5.74 8.53 5.84
C GLN A 77 -4.96 7.61 4.92
N SER A 78 -5.47 6.42 4.69
CA SER A 78 -4.96 5.44 3.72
C SER A 78 -5.98 5.20 2.60
N CYS A 79 -5.59 4.47 1.54
CA CYS A 79 -6.54 4.04 0.51
C CYS A 79 -7.68 3.21 1.13
N GLY A 80 -7.36 2.33 2.09
CA GLY A 80 -8.33 1.52 2.82
C GLY A 80 -9.35 2.32 3.64
N SER A 81 -9.09 3.60 3.92
CA SER A 81 -10.04 4.48 4.63
C SER A 81 -11.30 4.76 3.81
N CYS A 82 -11.14 4.93 2.47
CA CYS A 82 -12.25 5.15 1.54
C CYS A 82 -12.62 3.89 0.74
N HIS A 83 -11.72 2.90 0.68
CA HIS A 83 -11.95 1.62 0.02
C HIS A 83 -11.99 0.49 1.04
N ASN A 84 -13.07 0.46 1.83
CA ASN A 84 -13.22 -0.49 2.93
C ASN A 84 -13.54 -1.89 2.42
N GLN A 85 -12.70 -2.88 2.78
CA GLN A 85 -12.85 -4.26 2.33
C GLN A 85 -14.21 -4.86 2.72
N SER A 86 -14.72 -4.60 3.92
CA SER A 86 -16.02 -5.14 4.38
C SER A 86 -17.22 -4.53 3.64
N LYS A 87 -16.98 -3.54 2.79
CA LYS A 87 -17.98 -2.79 2.00
C LYS A 87 -17.73 -2.92 0.49
N GLY A 88 -17.11 -4.01 0.05
CA GLY A 88 -16.75 -4.21 -1.34
C GLY A 88 -15.72 -3.19 -1.83
N PHE A 89 -14.81 -2.78 -0.96
CA PHE A 89 -13.79 -1.77 -1.25
C PHE A 89 -14.36 -0.42 -1.70
N THR A 90 -15.49 -0.01 -1.09
CA THR A 90 -16.11 1.30 -1.30
C THR A 90 -16.21 2.08 0.02
N ASP A 91 -16.53 3.37 -0.05
CA ASP A 91 -16.90 4.21 1.09
C ASP A 91 -18.41 4.17 1.31
N ASN A 92 -18.92 2.96 1.55
CA ASN A 92 -20.34 2.68 1.63
C ASN A 92 -21.06 3.56 2.67
N GLY A 93 -22.22 4.09 2.27
CA GLY A 93 -23.05 4.95 3.09
C GLY A 93 -22.71 6.43 2.99
N LYS A 94 -21.69 6.80 2.19
CA LYS A 94 -21.36 8.19 1.88
C LYS A 94 -21.62 8.47 0.40
N GLU A 95 -22.28 9.59 0.14
CA GLU A 95 -22.46 10.09 -1.23
C GLU A 95 -21.11 10.52 -1.83
N PHE A 96 -20.28 11.16 -1.01
CA PHE A 96 -18.95 11.62 -1.37
C PHE A 96 -17.93 11.27 -0.28
N SER A 97 -16.71 10.92 -0.68
CA SER A 97 -15.61 10.71 0.26
C SER A 97 -15.06 12.04 0.77
N MET A 98 -14.54 12.04 1.97
CA MET A 98 -13.92 13.20 2.62
C MET A 98 -12.41 12.98 2.73
N GLY A 99 -11.62 13.95 2.28
CA GLY A 99 -10.16 13.92 2.42
C GLY A 99 -9.67 14.42 3.78
N ILE A 100 -8.34 14.39 3.95
CA ILE A 100 -7.67 14.73 5.22
C ILE A 100 -7.91 16.15 5.69
N THR A 101 -8.16 17.08 4.76
CA THR A 101 -8.45 18.50 5.07
C THR A 101 -9.90 18.75 5.43
N GLY A 102 -10.76 17.71 5.42
CA GLY A 102 -12.21 17.86 5.54
C GLY A 102 -12.88 18.26 4.21
N ALA A 103 -12.12 18.40 3.13
CA ALA A 103 -12.67 18.68 1.80
C ALA A 103 -13.52 17.47 1.33
N ILE A 104 -14.63 17.77 0.69
CA ILE A 104 -15.56 16.77 0.18
C ILE A 104 -15.28 16.57 -1.31
N GLY A 105 -15.07 15.32 -1.72
CA GLY A 105 -14.93 14.93 -3.13
C GLY A 105 -16.21 15.17 -3.92
N LYS A 106 -16.14 14.99 -5.23
CA LYS A 106 -17.30 15.18 -6.15
C LYS A 106 -18.01 13.88 -6.50
N ARG A 107 -17.44 12.75 -6.09
CA ARG A 107 -17.93 11.39 -6.38
C ARG A 107 -17.62 10.49 -5.18
N ASN A 108 -18.36 9.40 -5.04
CA ASN A 108 -18.02 8.34 -4.09
C ASN A 108 -16.84 7.51 -4.58
N SER A 109 -16.17 6.84 -3.66
CA SER A 109 -15.13 5.87 -4.00
C SER A 109 -15.73 4.69 -4.76
N MET A 110 -15.11 4.36 -5.89
CA MET A 110 -15.50 3.21 -6.69
C MET A 110 -15.02 1.91 -6.04
N PRO A 111 -15.70 0.77 -6.30
CA PRO A 111 -15.23 -0.52 -5.85
C PRO A 111 -13.86 -0.86 -6.48
N ILE A 112 -12.98 -1.45 -5.69
CA ILE A 112 -11.67 -1.93 -6.14
C ILE A 112 -11.67 -3.47 -6.07
N PHE A 113 -12.26 -4.11 -7.05
CA PHE A 113 -12.18 -5.56 -7.27
C PHE A 113 -12.33 -5.87 -8.75
N ASN A 114 -11.82 -6.99 -9.19
CA ASN A 114 -11.86 -7.45 -10.58
C ASN A 114 -11.20 -6.47 -11.59
N LEU A 115 -10.24 -5.66 -11.13
CA LEU A 115 -9.65 -4.62 -11.97
C LEU A 115 -8.82 -5.17 -13.14
N MET A 116 -8.38 -6.44 -13.09
CA MET A 116 -7.72 -7.13 -14.20
C MET A 116 -8.62 -7.31 -15.44
N TRP A 117 -9.94 -7.15 -15.30
CA TRP A 117 -10.92 -7.25 -16.39
C TRP A 117 -11.53 -5.90 -16.78
N HIS A 118 -11.08 -4.82 -16.13
CA HIS A 118 -11.55 -3.48 -16.45
C HIS A 118 -10.90 -3.01 -17.78
N LEU A 119 -11.72 -2.57 -18.75
CA LEU A 119 -11.26 -2.32 -20.11
C LEU A 119 -11.29 -0.85 -20.53
N ASP A 120 -12.13 -0.06 -19.88
CA ASP A 120 -12.53 1.27 -20.34
C ASP A 120 -11.91 2.41 -19.52
N GLY A 121 -10.70 2.17 -19.00
CA GLY A 121 -9.99 3.11 -18.14
C GLY A 121 -10.47 3.07 -16.68
N PHE A 122 -9.76 3.77 -15.80
CA PHE A 122 -10.01 3.82 -14.36
C PHE A 122 -10.60 5.17 -13.96
N PHE A 123 -11.16 5.26 -12.74
CA PHE A 123 -12.14 6.22 -12.28
C PHE A 123 -13.51 6.05 -12.98
N TRP A 124 -14.54 6.70 -12.40
CA TRP A 124 -15.91 6.66 -12.96
C TRP A 124 -16.03 7.23 -14.38
N ASP A 125 -15.09 8.03 -14.80
CA ASP A 125 -15.05 8.71 -16.10
C ASP A 125 -13.96 8.16 -17.03
N GLY A 126 -13.25 7.10 -16.64
CA GLY A 126 -12.24 6.47 -17.47
C GLY A 126 -10.99 7.33 -17.76
N ARG A 127 -10.77 8.43 -16.99
CA ARG A 127 -9.71 9.41 -17.29
C ARG A 127 -8.27 8.89 -17.10
N SER A 128 -8.09 7.71 -16.57
CA SER A 128 -6.78 7.07 -16.44
C SER A 128 -6.77 5.72 -17.14
N ASP A 129 -5.90 5.56 -18.13
CA ASP A 129 -5.81 4.33 -18.92
C ASP A 129 -5.00 3.23 -18.20
N VAL A 130 -4.23 3.59 -17.18
CA VAL A 130 -3.30 2.70 -16.49
C VAL A 130 -3.58 2.72 -14.99
N LEU A 131 -3.77 1.53 -14.39
CA LEU A 131 -4.13 1.40 -12.99
C LEU A 131 -3.07 1.97 -12.04
N ARG A 132 -1.78 1.76 -12.32
CA ARG A 132 -0.69 2.32 -11.49
C ARG A 132 -0.67 3.83 -11.46
N HIS A 133 -1.06 4.49 -12.57
CA HIS A 133 -1.17 5.95 -12.62
C HIS A 133 -2.39 6.41 -11.82
N GLN A 134 -3.53 5.72 -11.98
CA GLN A 134 -4.73 5.98 -11.20
C GLN A 134 -4.45 5.89 -9.70
N ALA A 135 -3.66 4.89 -9.25
CA ALA A 135 -3.35 4.68 -7.84
C ALA A 135 -2.56 5.82 -7.18
N ILE A 136 -1.79 6.59 -7.96
CA ILE A 136 -1.01 7.73 -7.47
C ILE A 136 -1.87 9.00 -7.36
N MET A 137 -2.88 9.17 -8.21
CA MET A 137 -3.66 10.42 -8.29
C MET A 137 -4.33 10.82 -6.97
N PRO A 138 -4.96 9.90 -6.19
CA PRO A 138 -5.54 10.24 -4.89
C PRO A 138 -4.52 10.77 -3.87
N ILE A 139 -3.27 10.33 -3.96
CA ILE A 139 -2.19 10.79 -3.10
C ILE A 139 -1.97 12.29 -3.27
N THR A 140 -2.02 12.78 -4.52
CA THR A 140 -1.74 14.18 -4.86
C THR A 140 -2.98 15.06 -4.92
N ASP A 141 -4.17 14.49 -4.81
CA ASP A 141 -5.41 15.26 -4.82
C ASP A 141 -5.60 16.01 -3.49
N PRO A 142 -5.71 17.36 -3.51
CA PRO A 142 -5.91 18.15 -2.30
C PRO A 142 -7.26 17.90 -1.60
N THR A 143 -8.21 17.29 -2.30
CA THR A 143 -9.50 16.87 -1.74
C THR A 143 -9.51 15.45 -1.19
N GLU A 144 -8.38 14.73 -1.29
CA GLU A 144 -8.19 13.36 -0.81
C GLU A 144 -7.01 13.30 0.18
N MET A 145 -5.82 12.82 -0.24
CA MET A 145 -4.66 12.61 0.64
C MET A 145 -3.72 13.82 0.72
N ASN A 146 -3.86 14.81 -0.17
CA ASN A 146 -3.19 16.12 -0.16
C ASN A 146 -1.67 16.06 0.09
N GLU A 147 -0.98 15.08 -0.49
CA GLU A 147 0.46 14.89 -0.33
C GLU A 147 1.18 15.11 -1.66
N THR A 148 2.48 15.23 -1.66
CA THR A 148 3.30 15.24 -2.87
C THR A 148 4.02 13.89 -3.02
N VAL A 149 4.20 13.45 -4.27
CA VAL A 149 4.94 12.21 -4.53
C VAL A 149 6.36 12.27 -3.94
N GLY A 150 7.01 13.43 -4.05
CA GLY A 150 8.36 13.62 -3.48
C GLY A 150 8.41 13.39 -1.97
N ASN A 151 7.45 13.92 -1.21
CA ASN A 151 7.37 13.72 0.23
C ASN A 151 7.03 12.26 0.57
N VAL A 152 6.12 11.62 -0.17
CA VAL A 152 5.85 10.18 -0.01
C VAL A 152 7.14 9.37 -0.18
N LEU A 153 7.87 9.61 -1.26
CA LEU A 153 9.12 8.89 -1.52
C LEU A 153 10.16 9.13 -0.43
N ALA A 154 10.24 10.35 0.10
CA ALA A 154 11.11 10.67 1.23
C ALA A 154 10.71 9.89 2.51
N LYS A 155 9.40 9.85 2.84
CA LYS A 155 8.89 9.06 3.97
C LYS A 155 9.23 7.58 3.82
N LEU A 156 9.00 7.00 2.64
CA LEU A 156 9.28 5.59 2.35
C LEU A 156 10.78 5.29 2.39
N ASN A 157 11.63 6.19 1.86
CA ASN A 157 13.08 6.08 1.90
C ASN A 157 13.66 6.18 3.33
N ASN A 158 13.02 6.92 4.22
CA ASN A 158 13.40 7.00 5.62
C ASN A 158 12.95 5.78 6.45
N SER A 159 12.15 4.88 5.86
CA SER A 159 11.69 3.66 6.50
C SER A 159 12.53 2.45 6.07
N PRO A 160 13.35 1.86 6.95
CA PRO A 160 14.07 0.63 6.63
C PRO A 160 13.15 -0.51 6.21
N LEU A 161 11.95 -0.57 6.79
CA LEU A 161 10.93 -1.56 6.46
C LEU A 161 10.52 -1.46 4.99
N TYR A 162 10.15 -0.26 4.51
CA TYR A 162 9.76 -0.08 3.11
C TYR A 162 10.92 -0.31 2.15
N LYS A 163 12.12 0.16 2.46
CA LYS A 163 13.32 -0.12 1.64
C LYS A 163 13.54 -1.62 1.46
N ALA A 164 13.45 -2.42 2.54
CA ALA A 164 13.57 -3.86 2.46
C ALA A 164 12.49 -4.50 1.57
N HIS A 165 11.23 -4.04 1.66
CA HIS A 165 10.16 -4.57 0.84
C HIS A 165 10.26 -4.15 -0.63
N PHE A 166 10.70 -2.92 -0.95
CA PHE A 166 10.99 -2.51 -2.32
C PHE A 166 12.16 -3.31 -2.92
N LYS A 167 13.22 -3.55 -2.13
CA LYS A 167 14.31 -4.42 -2.54
C LYS A 167 13.83 -5.83 -2.84
N LYS A 168 13.00 -6.39 -1.95
CA LYS A 168 12.47 -7.74 -2.10
C LYS A 168 11.55 -7.89 -3.30
N ALA A 169 10.65 -6.93 -3.54
CA ALA A 169 9.65 -7.02 -4.60
C ALA A 169 10.20 -6.62 -5.99
N PHE A 170 11.13 -5.66 -6.05
CA PHE A 170 11.56 -5.04 -7.31
C PHE A 170 13.07 -4.99 -7.50
N ASN A 171 13.86 -5.55 -6.59
CA ASN A 171 15.32 -5.41 -6.57
C ASN A 171 15.80 -3.94 -6.55
N ALA A 172 14.98 -3.05 -6.00
CA ALA A 172 15.26 -1.61 -5.97
C ALA A 172 15.88 -1.21 -4.63
N GLN A 173 16.92 -0.39 -4.67
CA GLN A 173 17.56 0.13 -3.45
C GLN A 173 16.71 1.23 -2.81
N GLU A 174 15.94 1.95 -3.64
CA GLU A 174 15.11 3.06 -3.21
C GLU A 174 13.72 2.99 -3.88
N PRO A 175 12.65 3.36 -3.17
CA PRO A 175 11.33 3.59 -3.74
C PRO A 175 11.36 4.64 -4.85
N SER A 176 10.57 4.43 -5.90
CA SER A 176 10.28 5.43 -6.93
C SER A 176 8.77 5.51 -7.16
N GLU A 177 8.29 6.58 -7.79
CA GLU A 177 6.88 6.75 -8.14
C GLU A 177 6.38 5.57 -8.98
N GLU A 178 7.17 5.13 -9.97
CA GLU A 178 6.82 3.98 -10.80
C GLU A 178 6.66 2.70 -9.98
N LEU A 179 7.60 2.43 -9.07
CA LEU A 179 7.56 1.22 -8.24
C LEU A 179 6.46 1.28 -7.18
N LEU A 180 6.17 2.47 -6.64
CA LEU A 180 5.02 2.69 -5.77
C LEU A 180 3.71 2.36 -6.50
N GLY A 181 3.54 2.90 -7.70
CA GLY A 181 2.39 2.61 -8.55
C GLY A 181 2.28 1.13 -8.91
N LYS A 182 3.40 0.49 -9.29
CA LYS A 182 3.44 -0.94 -9.61
C LYS A 182 3.06 -1.82 -8.42
N ALA A 183 3.50 -1.51 -7.22
CA ALA A 183 3.13 -2.26 -6.02
C ALA A 183 1.62 -2.14 -5.74
N LEU A 184 1.07 -0.92 -5.76
CA LEU A 184 -0.36 -0.69 -5.59
C LEU A 184 -1.19 -1.41 -6.69
N GLU A 185 -0.76 -1.35 -7.96
CA GLU A 185 -1.38 -2.04 -9.08
C GLU A 185 -1.44 -3.55 -8.85
N GLN A 186 -0.33 -4.19 -8.43
CA GLN A 186 -0.30 -5.62 -8.15
C GLN A 186 -1.28 -6.03 -7.05
N PHE A 187 -1.35 -5.25 -5.96
CA PHE A 187 -2.30 -5.52 -4.89
C PHE A 187 -3.75 -5.34 -5.36
N MET A 188 -4.07 -4.22 -5.99
CA MET A 188 -5.43 -3.94 -6.46
C MET A 188 -5.90 -4.96 -7.50
N MET A 189 -5.02 -5.43 -8.39
CA MET A 189 -5.32 -6.52 -9.33
C MET A 189 -5.53 -7.87 -8.62
N SER A 190 -4.95 -8.10 -7.46
CA SER A 190 -5.12 -9.37 -6.73
C SER A 190 -6.47 -9.52 -6.05
N ILE A 191 -7.28 -8.47 -6.02
CA ILE A 191 -8.62 -8.47 -5.39
C ILE A 191 -9.64 -8.97 -6.42
N VAL A 192 -10.07 -10.21 -6.24
CA VAL A 192 -11.01 -10.95 -7.12
C VAL A 192 -12.21 -11.43 -6.32
#